data_dfc91b1bef662561b464c25ce83bfa98
#
_entry.id   dfc91b1bef662561b464c25ce83bfa98
#
_cell.length_a   1.000
_cell.length_b   1.000
_cell.length_c   1.000
_cell.angle_alpha   90.00
_cell.angle_beta   90.00
_cell.angle_gamma   90.00
#
_symmetry.space_group_name_H-M   'P 1'
#
loop_
_entity.id
_entity.type
_entity.pdbx_description
1 polymer ?
#
loop_
_entity_poly.entity_id
_entity_poly.type
_entity_poly.pdbx_seq_one_letter_code
_entity_poly.pdbx_strand_id
1 'polypeptide(L)'
;LGAVLVVHELAREYEVKKLNAKLDAKGVVQNDEGLYSSVQLFLPEEIYVASGVTIELYNNQISSLGTRIEDYNVKWTCAVGKNMQRKFSITGTDDLEGDYPLIFTIFDDNGAQVATASTTLKIVEDLPEEKKSFSLLTIGDSLSCNTATYERLNELTDNKIIYMGTRGVGGSLTEARRGFSAANYLTDAPYTMEEPHEKVQPFYNEKTGSFDWKYYTEKTGFHPDAVELFLGTNGLAEDPTENGDNIVAIVKDIHETDPTLPIYLVHTIYPANQDGIGSWNNKGQALYGDRYKYDEDQKVFHLMTYLEETLKDENYLYFVPASICHDSANNFDTEEVPVNPHSDEMMEVPTDAVHPGRAGYEQIADCLYSVICG
;
A
#
# COMPACT_ATOMS: atom_id res chain seq x y z
N LEU A 1 34.90 -34.22 -16.61
CA LEU A 1 33.47 -33.91 -16.50
C LEU A 1 32.95 -34.01 -15.06
N GLY A 2 33.34 -35.07 -14.28
CA GLY A 2 32.91 -35.23 -12.88
C GLY A 2 33.35 -34.12 -11.93
N ALA A 3 34.60 -33.63 -12.05
CA ALA A 3 35.16 -32.59 -11.20
C ALA A 3 34.49 -31.19 -11.42
N VAL A 4 34.04 -30.90 -12.64
CA VAL A 4 33.36 -29.63 -12.96
C VAL A 4 31.95 -29.62 -12.40
N LEU A 5 31.25 -30.77 -12.43
CA LEU A 5 29.93 -30.92 -11.83
C LEU A 5 29.95 -30.73 -10.30
N VAL A 6 30.96 -31.33 -9.63
CA VAL A 6 31.11 -31.20 -8.17
C VAL A 6 31.42 -29.74 -7.76
N VAL A 7 32.24 -29.02 -8.53
CA VAL A 7 32.52 -27.59 -8.25
C VAL A 7 31.28 -26.71 -8.46
N HIS A 8 30.47 -27.01 -9.48
CA HIS A 8 29.21 -26.31 -9.69
C HIS A 8 28.19 -26.57 -8.58
N GLU A 9 28.12 -27.80 -8.10
CA GLU A 9 27.23 -28.18 -7.01
C GLU A 9 27.63 -27.55 -5.67
N LEU A 10 28.93 -27.55 -5.36
CA LEU A 10 29.48 -26.87 -4.17
C LEU A 10 29.30 -25.33 -4.21
N ALA A 11 29.47 -24.72 -5.37
CA ALA A 11 29.24 -23.28 -5.56
C ALA A 11 27.75 -22.92 -5.36
N ARG A 12 26.86 -23.77 -5.90
CA ARG A 12 25.43 -23.63 -5.72
C ARG A 12 24.99 -23.80 -4.25
N GLU A 13 25.52 -24.81 -3.55
CA GLU A 13 25.28 -24.99 -2.11
C GLU A 13 25.79 -23.82 -1.26
N TYR A 14 26.94 -23.24 -1.63
CA TYR A 14 27.49 -22.08 -0.92
C TYR A 14 26.61 -20.82 -1.10
N GLU A 15 26.16 -20.52 -2.33
CA GLU A 15 25.27 -19.40 -2.59
C GLU A 15 23.92 -19.60 -1.90
N VAL A 16 23.41 -20.83 -1.88
CA VAL A 16 22.22 -21.23 -1.16
C VAL A 16 22.33 -21.00 0.34
N LYS A 17 23.44 -21.43 0.97
CA LYS A 17 23.69 -21.20 2.41
C LYS A 17 23.81 -19.73 2.74
N LYS A 18 24.42 -18.92 1.86
CA LYS A 18 24.54 -17.48 2.02
C LYS A 18 23.20 -16.75 1.90
N LEU A 19 22.33 -17.23 1.00
CA LEU A 19 20.97 -16.73 0.84
C LEU A 19 20.12 -17.07 2.07
N ASN A 20 20.19 -18.32 2.54
CA ASN A 20 19.48 -18.78 3.72
C ASN A 20 19.93 -18.02 4.98
N ALA A 21 21.23 -17.77 5.17
CA ALA A 21 21.72 -16.97 6.29
C ALA A 21 21.20 -15.51 6.26
N LYS A 22 20.95 -14.95 5.06
CA LYS A 22 20.29 -13.63 4.90
C LYS A 22 18.80 -13.69 5.20
N LEU A 23 18.14 -14.80 4.86
CA LEU A 23 16.71 -15.03 5.12
C LEU A 23 16.45 -15.30 6.61
N ASP A 24 17.32 -16.10 7.26
CA ASP A 24 17.26 -16.36 8.71
C ASP A 24 17.46 -15.09 9.54
N ALA A 25 18.34 -14.19 9.07
CA ALA A 25 18.54 -12.87 9.71
C ALA A 25 17.32 -11.93 9.56
N LYS A 26 16.36 -12.27 8.67
CA LYS A 26 15.14 -11.53 8.43
C LYS A 26 13.86 -12.20 8.99
N GLY A 27 13.99 -13.18 9.88
CA GLY A 27 12.85 -13.84 10.53
C GLY A 27 12.04 -14.81 9.64
N VAL A 28 12.62 -15.28 8.54
CA VAL A 28 11.96 -16.24 7.64
C VAL A 28 12.00 -17.65 8.25
N VAL A 29 10.83 -18.27 8.46
CA VAL A 29 10.69 -19.62 9.01
C VAL A 29 11.21 -20.65 7.99
N GLN A 30 12.23 -21.44 8.35
CA GLN A 30 12.68 -22.59 7.56
C GLN A 30 11.72 -23.78 7.70
N ASN A 31 11.35 -24.37 6.57
CA ASN A 31 10.77 -25.71 6.55
C ASN A 31 11.88 -26.78 6.46
N ASP A 32 11.75 -27.86 7.22
CA ASP A 32 12.75 -28.93 7.41
C ASP A 32 13.13 -29.74 6.14
N GLU A 33 12.59 -29.46 4.97
CA GLU A 33 12.81 -30.23 3.75
C GLU A 33 13.66 -29.56 2.66
N GLY A 34 14.38 -28.50 2.94
CA GLY A 34 15.44 -27.99 2.07
C GLY A 34 15.05 -27.51 0.67
N LEU A 35 13.76 -27.39 0.38
CA LEU A 35 13.23 -26.82 -0.86
C LEU A 35 12.71 -25.41 -0.60
N TYR A 36 13.22 -24.47 -1.36
CA TYR A 36 12.87 -23.07 -1.34
C TYR A 36 11.37 -22.83 -1.51
N SER A 37 10.66 -22.75 -0.42
CA SER A 37 9.36 -22.12 -0.42
C SER A 37 9.36 -21.11 0.71
N SER A 38 10.09 -20.05 0.53
CA SER A 38 9.90 -18.86 1.36
C SER A 38 8.68 -18.10 0.87
N VAL A 39 7.50 -18.73 0.92
CA VAL A 39 6.25 -18.00 0.80
C VAL A 39 6.15 -17.11 2.02
N GLN A 40 6.39 -15.82 1.83
CA GLN A 40 6.19 -14.83 2.85
C GLN A 40 4.73 -14.36 2.80
N LEU A 41 4.15 -14.13 3.96
CA LEU A 41 2.81 -13.57 4.11
C LEU A 41 2.90 -12.24 4.84
N PHE A 42 2.10 -11.30 4.40
CA PHE A 42 1.96 -9.99 5.02
C PHE A 42 0.51 -9.80 5.46
N LEU A 43 0.30 -9.66 6.74
CA LEU A 43 -0.92 -9.14 7.37
C LEU A 43 -0.48 -8.15 8.45
N PRO A 44 -1.05 -6.94 8.51
CA PRO A 44 -0.81 -6.03 9.62
C PRO A 44 -1.29 -6.65 10.93
N GLU A 45 -0.85 -6.14 12.06
CA GLU A 45 -1.24 -6.64 13.38
C GLU A 45 -2.75 -6.55 13.60
N GLU A 46 -3.37 -5.47 13.11
CA GLU A 46 -4.79 -5.20 13.21
C GLU A 46 -5.38 -4.75 11.88
N ILE A 47 -6.61 -5.15 11.60
CA ILE A 47 -7.40 -4.69 10.45
C ILE A 47 -8.73 -4.17 10.96
N TYR A 48 -8.98 -2.89 10.75
CA TYR A 48 -10.21 -2.22 11.19
C TYR A 48 -11.30 -2.29 10.14
N VAL A 49 -12.55 -2.41 10.59
CA VAL A 49 -13.76 -2.39 9.76
C VAL A 49 -14.80 -1.56 10.47
N ALA A 50 -15.06 -0.36 9.99
CA ALA A 50 -16.09 0.51 10.55
C ALA A 50 -17.50 -0.02 10.26
N SER A 51 -18.45 0.24 11.18
CA SER A 51 -19.85 -0.06 10.96
C SER A 51 -20.37 0.63 9.69
N GLY A 52 -21.08 -0.12 8.86
CA GLY A 52 -21.55 0.35 7.54
C GLY A 52 -20.53 0.24 6.40
N VAL A 53 -19.28 -0.09 6.67
CA VAL A 53 -18.20 -0.21 5.68
C VAL A 53 -17.92 -1.67 5.34
N THR A 54 -17.57 -1.95 4.08
CA THR A 54 -17.13 -3.28 3.64
C THR A 54 -15.64 -3.26 3.34
N ILE A 55 -14.89 -4.13 4.01
CA ILE A 55 -13.47 -4.36 3.74
C ILE A 55 -13.29 -5.72 3.07
N GLU A 56 -12.45 -5.76 2.06
CA GLU A 56 -12.10 -6.96 1.31
C GLU A 56 -10.58 -7.14 1.33
N LEU A 57 -10.11 -8.36 1.59
CA LEU A 57 -8.69 -8.70 1.65
C LEU A 57 -8.38 -9.68 0.53
N TYR A 58 -7.49 -9.28 -0.38
CA TYR A 58 -7.23 -10.03 -1.62
C TYR A 58 -6.07 -11.00 -1.47
N ASN A 59 -6.30 -12.29 -1.78
CA ASN A 59 -5.34 -13.38 -1.59
C ASN A 59 -3.97 -13.12 -2.24
N ASN A 60 -3.97 -12.60 -3.47
CA ASN A 60 -2.76 -12.35 -4.26
C ASN A 60 -1.90 -11.19 -3.73
N GLN A 61 -2.43 -10.38 -2.82
CA GLN A 61 -1.77 -9.20 -2.26
C GLN A 61 -1.21 -9.44 -0.85
N ILE A 62 -1.56 -10.58 -0.25
CA ILE A 62 -1.12 -10.97 1.11
C ILE A 62 0.15 -11.82 1.06
N SER A 63 0.48 -12.34 -0.10
CA SER A 63 1.58 -13.29 -0.27
C SER A 63 2.62 -12.76 -1.25
N SER A 64 3.90 -13.03 -0.96
CA SER A 64 5.02 -12.82 -1.91
C SER A 64 4.89 -13.62 -3.21
N LEU A 65 3.91 -14.53 -3.30
CA LEU A 65 3.59 -15.25 -4.54
C LEU A 65 2.91 -14.36 -5.59
N GLY A 66 2.26 -13.26 -5.18
CA GLY A 66 1.45 -12.45 -6.06
C GLY A 66 0.37 -13.30 -6.77
N THR A 67 0.22 -13.15 -8.08
CA THR A 67 -0.76 -13.92 -8.88
C THR A 67 -0.52 -15.43 -8.87
N ARG A 68 0.68 -15.92 -8.56
CA ARG A 68 0.96 -17.36 -8.43
C ARG A 68 0.29 -18.01 -7.22
N ILE A 69 -0.38 -17.22 -6.37
CA ILE A 69 -1.23 -17.76 -5.30
C ILE A 69 -2.34 -18.66 -5.85
N GLU A 70 -2.73 -18.48 -7.12
CA GLU A 70 -3.75 -19.30 -7.79
C GLU A 70 -3.30 -20.77 -8.01
N ASP A 71 -2.00 -21.05 -7.93
CA ASP A 71 -1.43 -22.40 -7.98
C ASP A 71 -1.57 -23.14 -6.63
N TYR A 72 -2.13 -22.51 -5.61
CA TYR A 72 -2.25 -23.03 -4.26
C TYR A 72 -3.72 -23.02 -3.78
N ASN A 73 -3.99 -23.86 -2.79
CA ASN A 73 -5.25 -23.80 -2.07
C ASN A 73 -5.12 -22.81 -0.91
N VAL A 74 -6.04 -21.86 -0.82
CA VAL A 74 -6.04 -20.85 0.23
C VAL A 74 -7.28 -20.93 1.10
N LYS A 75 -7.13 -20.58 2.38
CA LYS A 75 -8.23 -20.57 3.34
C LYS A 75 -8.10 -19.40 4.29
N TRP A 76 -9.16 -18.63 4.38
CA TRP A 76 -9.41 -17.73 5.49
C TRP A 76 -10.22 -18.41 6.58
N THR A 77 -9.84 -18.16 7.83
CA THR A 77 -10.56 -18.65 9.00
C THR A 77 -10.85 -17.48 9.92
N CYS A 78 -12.13 -17.17 10.09
CA CYS A 78 -12.64 -16.15 11.00
C CYS A 78 -14.05 -16.56 11.44
N ALA A 79 -14.50 -16.08 12.61
CA ALA A 79 -15.86 -16.32 13.09
C ALA A 79 -16.91 -15.49 12.34
N VAL A 80 -16.50 -14.40 11.70
CA VAL A 80 -17.35 -13.46 10.94
C VAL A 80 -16.83 -13.31 9.52
N GLY A 81 -17.61 -12.67 8.65
CA GLY A 81 -17.22 -12.43 7.26
C GLY A 81 -17.38 -13.66 6.36
N LYS A 82 -16.87 -13.58 5.15
CA LYS A 82 -16.99 -14.62 4.11
C LYS A 82 -15.65 -14.91 3.45
N ASN A 83 -15.24 -16.17 3.47
CA ASN A 83 -14.16 -16.69 2.66
C ASN A 83 -14.66 -16.91 1.23
N MET A 84 -14.13 -16.18 0.28
CA MET A 84 -14.48 -16.26 -1.14
C MET A 84 -13.25 -16.73 -1.93
N GLN A 85 -13.44 -17.12 -3.20
CA GLN A 85 -12.37 -17.70 -4.02
C GLN A 85 -11.12 -16.81 -4.08
N ARG A 86 -11.28 -15.49 -4.24
CA ARG A 86 -10.17 -14.54 -4.44
C ARG A 86 -9.87 -13.68 -3.21
N LYS A 87 -10.76 -13.69 -2.22
CA LYS A 87 -10.73 -12.71 -1.13
C LYS A 87 -11.49 -13.18 0.11
N PHE A 88 -11.18 -12.56 1.21
CA PHE A 88 -12.06 -12.50 2.37
C PHE A 88 -12.86 -11.19 2.31
N SER A 89 -14.14 -11.22 2.66
CA SER A 89 -15.01 -10.04 2.65
C SER A 89 -15.80 -9.94 3.95
N ILE A 90 -15.87 -8.74 4.52
CA ILE A 90 -16.62 -8.43 5.74
C ILE A 90 -17.24 -7.04 5.64
N THR A 91 -18.49 -6.93 6.05
CA THR A 91 -19.17 -5.64 6.27
C THR A 91 -19.31 -5.44 7.77
N GLY A 92 -18.80 -4.34 8.29
CA GLY A 92 -18.97 -3.96 9.68
C GLY A 92 -20.43 -3.65 9.97
N THR A 93 -20.91 -4.07 11.13
CA THR A 93 -22.25 -3.75 11.66
C THR A 93 -22.17 -3.65 13.18
N ASP A 94 -23.01 -2.87 13.80
CA ASP A 94 -22.99 -2.64 15.26
C ASP A 94 -23.15 -3.92 16.07
N ASP A 95 -23.90 -4.93 15.54
CA ASP A 95 -24.07 -6.23 16.18
C ASP A 95 -22.85 -7.15 16.04
N LEU A 96 -21.88 -6.79 15.23
CA LEU A 96 -20.61 -7.50 15.07
C LEU A 96 -19.44 -6.76 15.72
N GLU A 97 -19.66 -5.67 16.44
CA GLU A 97 -18.58 -4.95 17.14
C GLU A 97 -17.75 -5.90 18.01
N GLY A 98 -16.42 -5.81 17.88
CA GLY A 98 -15.49 -6.65 18.64
C GLY A 98 -14.27 -7.09 17.85
N ASP A 99 -13.43 -7.87 18.55
CA ASP A 99 -12.15 -8.37 18.05
C ASP A 99 -12.27 -9.86 17.65
N TYR A 100 -11.83 -10.17 16.43
CA TYR A 100 -11.91 -11.52 15.87
C TYR A 100 -10.55 -11.97 15.32
N PRO A 101 -10.03 -13.13 15.76
CA PRO A 101 -8.87 -13.71 15.10
C PRO A 101 -9.18 -14.02 13.63
N LEU A 102 -8.35 -13.49 12.72
CA LEU A 102 -8.44 -13.76 11.29
C LEU A 102 -7.15 -14.44 10.86
N ILE A 103 -7.25 -15.63 10.25
CA ILE A 103 -6.12 -16.46 9.86
C ILE A 103 -6.18 -16.72 8.36
N PHE A 104 -5.07 -16.45 7.67
CA PHE A 104 -4.85 -16.82 6.28
C PHE A 104 -3.88 -18.00 6.20
N THR A 105 -4.25 -19.06 5.49
CA THR A 105 -3.43 -20.26 5.34
C THR A 105 -3.33 -20.67 3.88
N ILE A 106 -2.14 -21.01 3.44
CA ILE A 106 -1.83 -21.55 2.10
C ILE A 106 -1.51 -23.03 2.24
N PHE A 107 -2.07 -23.84 1.36
CA PHE A 107 -1.83 -25.29 1.25
C PHE A 107 -1.34 -25.62 -0.16
N ASP A 108 -0.46 -26.63 -0.26
CA ASP A 108 -0.08 -27.23 -1.53
C ASP A 108 -1.17 -28.18 -2.08
N ASP A 109 -0.92 -28.75 -3.25
CA ASP A 109 -1.84 -29.71 -3.90
C ASP A 109 -2.06 -30.99 -3.11
N ASN A 110 -1.17 -31.34 -2.17
CA ASN A 110 -1.29 -32.49 -1.28
C ASN A 110 -2.08 -32.16 0.00
N GLY A 111 -2.46 -30.89 0.17
CA GLY A 111 -3.11 -30.39 1.37
C GLY A 111 -2.16 -30.14 2.54
N ALA A 112 -0.85 -30.13 2.31
CA ALA A 112 0.12 -29.74 3.33
C ALA A 112 0.15 -28.21 3.47
N GLN A 113 0.21 -27.71 4.70
CA GLN A 113 0.31 -26.30 4.98
C GLN A 113 1.68 -25.75 4.55
N VAL A 114 1.67 -24.77 3.66
CA VAL A 114 2.87 -24.10 3.14
C VAL A 114 3.23 -22.87 3.99
N ALA A 115 2.21 -22.05 4.28
CA ALA A 115 2.39 -20.83 5.07
C ALA A 115 1.09 -20.47 5.81
N THR A 116 1.22 -19.75 6.92
CA THR A 116 0.07 -19.19 7.65
C THR A 116 0.44 -17.86 8.27
N ALA A 117 -0.50 -16.92 8.28
CA ALA A 117 -0.40 -15.65 8.99
C ALA A 117 -1.73 -15.37 9.71
N SER A 118 -1.67 -14.58 10.77
CA SER A 118 -2.84 -14.17 11.53
C SER A 118 -2.81 -12.68 11.85
N THR A 119 -3.99 -12.10 11.98
CA THR A 119 -4.21 -10.72 12.39
C THR A 119 -5.44 -10.66 13.30
N THR A 120 -5.63 -9.54 13.97
CA THR A 120 -6.88 -9.22 14.66
C THR A 120 -7.76 -8.38 13.74
N LEU A 121 -8.91 -8.92 13.35
CA LEU A 121 -9.96 -8.16 12.69
C LEU A 121 -10.78 -7.42 13.75
N LYS A 122 -10.77 -6.10 13.72
CA LYS A 122 -11.50 -5.24 14.64
C LYS A 122 -12.70 -4.60 13.97
N ILE A 123 -13.89 -5.00 14.34
CA ILE A 123 -15.11 -4.33 13.90
C ILE A 123 -15.42 -3.25 14.94
N VAL A 124 -15.45 -2.00 14.45
CA VAL A 124 -15.57 -0.81 15.29
C VAL A 124 -16.84 -0.03 14.94
N GLU A 125 -17.37 0.69 15.91
CA GLU A 125 -18.48 1.62 15.67
C GLU A 125 -18.10 2.70 14.64
N ASP A 126 -19.10 3.26 13.99
CA ASP A 126 -18.96 4.47 13.19
C ASP A 126 -18.51 5.65 14.07
N LEU A 127 -17.81 6.63 13.49
CA LEU A 127 -17.44 7.84 14.23
C LEU A 127 -18.69 8.51 14.81
N PRO A 128 -18.71 8.81 16.11
CA PRO A 128 -19.77 9.63 16.68
C PRO A 128 -19.80 11.01 16.00
N GLU A 129 -20.98 11.58 15.91
CA GLU A 129 -21.27 12.77 15.10
C GLU A 129 -20.33 13.95 15.37
N GLU A 130 -19.95 14.15 16.65
CA GLU A 130 -19.04 15.19 17.07
C GLU A 130 -17.58 14.94 16.66
N LYS A 131 -17.20 13.70 16.37
CA LYS A 131 -15.84 13.33 15.93
C LYS A 131 -15.69 13.28 14.41
N LYS A 132 -16.79 13.35 13.65
CA LYS A 132 -16.73 13.38 12.17
C LYS A 132 -16.11 14.68 11.64
N SER A 133 -16.13 15.76 12.43
CA SER A 133 -15.56 17.06 12.05
C SER A 133 -14.12 17.18 12.54
N PHE A 134 -13.16 16.99 11.63
CA PHE A 134 -11.74 17.17 11.88
C PHE A 134 -11.02 17.68 10.62
N SER A 135 -9.84 18.21 10.79
CA SER A 135 -9.01 18.66 9.68
C SER A 135 -7.95 17.61 9.31
N LEU A 136 -7.85 17.33 8.01
CA LEU A 136 -6.93 16.34 7.44
C LEU A 136 -5.98 17.02 6.45
N LEU A 137 -4.68 16.78 6.61
CA LEU A 137 -3.67 17.18 5.65
C LEU A 137 -3.06 15.93 5.01
N THR A 138 -3.17 15.82 3.69
CA THR A 138 -2.61 14.72 2.93
C THR A 138 -1.28 15.09 2.31
N ILE A 139 -0.21 14.37 2.64
CA ILE A 139 1.08 14.40 1.96
C ILE A 139 1.16 13.15 1.08
N GLY A 140 1.30 13.32 -0.23
CA GLY A 140 1.24 12.17 -1.12
C GLY A 140 1.74 12.45 -2.52
N ASP A 141 1.56 11.45 -3.37
CA ASP A 141 1.91 11.52 -4.79
C ASP A 141 0.65 11.62 -5.69
N SER A 142 0.71 11.10 -6.92
CA SER A 142 -0.43 11.14 -7.85
C SER A 142 -1.65 10.35 -7.35
N LEU A 143 -1.46 9.32 -6.53
CA LEU A 143 -2.57 8.54 -5.96
C LEU A 143 -3.43 9.40 -5.02
N SER A 144 -2.82 10.36 -4.33
CA SER A 144 -3.53 11.32 -3.46
C SER A 144 -4.09 12.54 -4.21
N CYS A 145 -3.85 12.67 -5.52
CA CYS A 145 -4.41 13.75 -6.33
C CYS A 145 -5.80 13.43 -6.90
N ASN A 146 -6.35 12.26 -6.61
CA ASN A 146 -7.68 11.85 -7.06
C ASN A 146 -8.77 12.33 -6.11
N THR A 147 -9.88 12.85 -6.65
CA THR A 147 -11.00 13.36 -5.84
C THR A 147 -11.89 12.25 -5.28
N ALA A 148 -11.91 11.05 -5.88
CA ALA A 148 -12.83 9.98 -5.49
C ALA A 148 -12.60 9.48 -4.05
N THR A 149 -11.34 9.44 -3.57
CA THR A 149 -11.04 9.13 -2.17
C THR A 149 -11.71 10.14 -1.23
N TYR A 150 -11.55 11.44 -1.50
CA TYR A 150 -12.11 12.49 -0.66
C TYR A 150 -13.64 12.60 -0.78
N GLU A 151 -14.19 12.36 -1.96
CA GLU A 151 -15.64 12.26 -2.16
C GLU A 151 -16.22 11.14 -1.30
N ARG A 152 -15.57 9.96 -1.29
CA ARG A 152 -16.00 8.84 -0.47
C ARG A 152 -15.86 9.10 1.03
N LEU A 153 -14.75 9.69 1.47
CA LEU A 153 -14.58 10.13 2.86
C LEU A 153 -15.64 11.15 3.28
N ASN A 154 -16.01 12.08 2.39
CA ASN A 154 -17.07 13.03 2.62
C ASN A 154 -18.45 12.37 2.77
N GLU A 155 -18.74 11.34 1.98
CA GLU A 155 -19.97 10.54 2.15
C GLU A 155 -20.01 9.88 3.53
N LEU A 156 -18.92 9.30 3.99
CA LEU A 156 -18.81 8.61 5.29
C LEU A 156 -18.87 9.56 6.48
N THR A 157 -18.45 10.81 6.31
CA THR A 157 -18.37 11.82 7.38
C THR A 157 -19.40 12.96 7.24
N ASP A 158 -20.40 12.79 6.38
CA ASP A 158 -21.42 13.83 6.12
C ASP A 158 -20.84 15.19 5.70
N ASN A 159 -19.74 15.15 4.90
CA ASN A 159 -18.99 16.32 4.43
C ASN A 159 -18.40 17.19 5.56
N LYS A 160 -17.95 16.58 6.65
CA LYS A 160 -17.45 17.32 7.83
C LYS A 160 -15.93 17.38 7.91
N ILE A 161 -15.20 16.65 7.06
CA ILE A 161 -13.74 16.76 7.00
C ILE A 161 -13.34 18.10 6.40
N ILE A 162 -12.39 18.78 7.03
CA ILE A 162 -11.77 20.00 6.55
C ILE A 162 -10.42 19.62 5.95
N TYR A 163 -10.33 19.55 4.62
CA TYR A 163 -9.07 19.24 3.95
C TYR A 163 -8.15 20.45 3.94
N MET A 164 -6.89 20.25 4.36
CA MET A 164 -5.86 21.27 4.41
C MET A 164 -4.80 21.01 3.35
N GLY A 165 -4.29 22.08 2.74
CA GLY A 165 -3.21 22.01 1.76
C GLY A 165 -3.18 23.24 0.85
N THR A 166 -2.13 23.33 0.06
CA THR A 166 -1.92 24.42 -0.90
C THR A 166 -2.29 24.02 -2.33
N ARG A 167 -2.64 22.75 -2.54
CA ARG A 167 -2.95 22.14 -3.84
C ARG A 167 -4.29 21.43 -3.80
N GLY A 168 -4.81 21.06 -4.96
CA GLY A 168 -6.09 20.38 -5.09
C GLY A 168 -7.20 21.26 -5.66
N VAL A 169 -8.40 20.71 -5.75
CA VAL A 169 -9.55 21.37 -6.36
C VAL A 169 -10.82 21.18 -5.49
N GLY A 170 -11.69 22.17 -5.52
CA GLY A 170 -13.08 22.02 -5.09
C GLY A 170 -13.30 21.68 -3.62
N GLY A 171 -12.39 22.07 -2.72
CA GLY A 171 -12.53 21.81 -1.28
C GLY A 171 -11.81 20.55 -0.81
N SER A 172 -11.24 19.75 -1.73
CA SER A 172 -10.34 18.63 -1.41
C SER A 172 -8.89 19.09 -1.56
N LEU A 173 -8.44 19.89 -0.60
CA LEU A 173 -7.06 20.41 -0.61
C LEU A 173 -6.08 19.37 -0.06
N THR A 174 -4.86 19.37 -0.61
CA THR A 174 -3.79 18.44 -0.24
C THR A 174 -2.42 19.10 -0.36
N GLU A 175 -1.39 18.40 0.06
CA GLU A 175 0.02 18.65 -0.31
C GLU A 175 0.55 17.56 -1.24
N ALA A 176 -0.33 16.84 -1.92
CA ALA A 176 0.08 15.81 -2.88
C ALA A 176 0.69 16.42 -4.16
N ARG A 177 1.71 15.76 -4.70
CA ARG A 177 2.41 16.14 -5.94
C ARG A 177 2.60 14.94 -6.85
N ARG A 178 2.00 14.98 -8.04
CA ARG A 178 2.15 13.91 -9.03
C ARG A 178 3.62 13.65 -9.33
N GLY A 179 4.02 12.38 -9.32
CA GLY A 179 5.38 11.96 -9.60
C GLY A 179 6.39 12.16 -8.47
N PHE A 180 5.99 12.71 -7.32
CA PHE A 180 6.89 12.83 -6.18
C PHE A 180 7.06 11.49 -5.46
N SER A 181 8.31 11.17 -5.14
CA SER A 181 8.66 10.14 -4.17
C SER A 181 8.87 10.76 -2.78
N ALA A 182 9.00 9.95 -1.74
CA ALA A 182 9.37 10.41 -0.42
C ALA A 182 10.71 11.18 -0.42
N ALA A 183 11.70 10.73 -1.22
CA ALA A 183 12.97 11.41 -1.40
C ALA A 183 12.81 12.85 -1.93
N ASN A 184 11.84 13.11 -2.81
CA ASN A 184 11.57 14.46 -3.30
C ASN A 184 11.09 15.41 -2.19
N TYR A 185 10.34 14.90 -1.21
CA TYR A 185 9.91 15.69 -0.05
C TYR A 185 11.05 15.99 0.93
N LEU A 186 12.10 15.18 0.94
CA LEU A 186 13.28 15.39 1.80
C LEU A 186 14.30 16.39 1.22
N THR A 187 14.13 16.81 -0.04
CA THR A 187 15.09 17.65 -0.77
C THR A 187 14.44 18.94 -1.26
N ASP A 188 15.24 19.83 -1.85
CA ASP A 188 14.81 21.06 -2.52
C ASP A 188 14.17 20.82 -3.90
N ALA A 189 13.59 19.66 -4.11
CA ALA A 189 13.00 19.26 -5.38
C ALA A 189 11.98 20.27 -5.88
N PRO A 190 12.10 20.78 -7.14
CA PRO A 190 11.11 21.63 -7.75
C PRO A 190 9.90 20.81 -8.19
N TYR A 191 8.71 21.42 -8.18
CA TYR A 191 7.51 20.83 -8.75
C TYR A 191 6.99 21.65 -9.93
N THR A 192 6.97 21.03 -11.10
CA THR A 192 6.62 21.68 -12.36
C THR A 192 5.61 20.93 -13.23
N MET A 193 5.09 19.81 -12.72
CA MET A 193 4.14 18.99 -13.48
C MET A 193 2.74 19.61 -13.57
N GLU A 194 2.36 20.38 -12.54
CA GLU A 194 1.05 21.02 -12.45
C GLU A 194 1.19 22.42 -11.84
N GLU A 195 0.26 23.32 -12.19
CA GLU A 195 0.16 24.62 -11.54
C GLU A 195 -0.45 24.51 -10.12
N PRO A 196 -0.03 25.35 -9.16
CA PRO A 196 1.08 26.29 -9.27
C PRO A 196 2.43 25.58 -9.30
N HIS A 197 3.35 26.07 -10.16
CA HIS A 197 4.72 25.56 -10.17
C HIS A 197 5.47 26.03 -8.92
N GLU A 198 6.27 25.15 -8.35
CA GLU A 198 7.09 25.41 -7.16
C GLU A 198 8.56 25.25 -7.51
N LYS A 199 9.37 26.24 -7.14
CA LYS A 199 10.83 26.14 -7.29
C LYS A 199 11.45 25.21 -6.27
N VAL A 200 10.81 25.12 -5.11
CA VAL A 200 11.15 24.26 -3.97
C VAL A 200 9.85 23.87 -3.32
N GLN A 201 9.67 22.60 -3.00
CA GLN A 201 8.48 22.09 -2.34
C GLN A 201 8.31 22.73 -0.92
N PRO A 202 7.08 22.86 -0.39
CA PRO A 202 6.80 23.74 0.76
C PRO A 202 7.38 23.25 2.10
N PHE A 203 7.67 21.96 2.23
CA PHE A 203 8.24 21.40 3.46
C PHE A 203 9.76 21.57 3.58
N TYR A 204 10.45 21.89 2.47
CA TYR A 204 11.90 22.04 2.51
C TYR A 204 12.29 23.34 3.21
N ASN A 205 13.09 23.21 4.26
CA ASN A 205 13.67 24.33 4.97
C ASN A 205 15.13 24.51 4.55
N GLU A 206 15.44 25.58 3.84
CA GLU A 206 16.80 25.90 3.38
C GLU A 206 17.84 25.98 4.52
N LYS A 207 17.41 26.23 5.76
CA LYS A 207 18.31 26.33 6.91
C LYS A 207 18.74 24.96 7.43
N THR A 208 17.86 23.99 7.40
CA THR A 208 18.13 22.61 7.82
C THR A 208 18.59 21.75 6.64
N GLY A 209 18.23 22.14 5.41
CA GLY A 209 18.54 21.41 4.19
C GLY A 209 17.70 20.13 4.01
N SER A 210 16.51 20.07 4.61
CA SER A 210 15.66 18.89 4.64
C SER A 210 14.18 19.24 4.77
N PHE A 211 13.33 18.22 4.76
CA PHE A 211 11.94 18.28 5.21
C PHE A 211 11.92 18.82 6.65
N ASP A 212 10.94 19.70 6.95
CA ASP A 212 10.80 20.31 8.26
C ASP A 212 9.32 20.67 8.47
N TRP A 213 8.63 19.82 9.24
CA TRP A 213 7.20 19.97 9.55
C TRP A 213 6.91 21.28 10.30
N LYS A 214 7.77 21.66 11.22
CA LYS A 214 7.64 22.92 11.96
C LYS A 214 7.71 24.11 11.03
N TYR A 215 8.68 24.14 10.11
CA TYR A 215 8.80 25.20 9.12
C TYR A 215 7.56 25.30 8.24
N TYR A 216 7.02 24.16 7.80
CA TYR A 216 5.81 24.11 6.99
C TYR A 216 4.60 24.70 7.73
N THR A 217 4.34 24.25 8.97
CA THR A 217 3.20 24.70 9.77
C THR A 217 3.31 26.18 10.14
N GLU A 218 4.50 26.67 10.49
CA GLU A 218 4.75 28.09 10.73
C GLU A 218 4.57 28.95 9.49
N LYS A 219 4.98 28.45 8.32
CA LYS A 219 4.88 29.18 7.03
C LYS A 219 3.45 29.26 6.50
N THR A 220 2.67 28.18 6.63
CA THR A 220 1.31 28.09 6.09
C THR A 220 0.22 28.48 7.10
N GLY A 221 0.52 28.36 8.39
CA GLY A 221 -0.47 28.45 9.46
C GLY A 221 -1.41 27.25 9.54
N PHE A 222 -1.09 26.14 8.86
CA PHE A 222 -1.90 24.91 8.92
C PHE A 222 -1.51 24.09 10.14
N HIS A 223 -2.53 23.73 10.93
CA HIS A 223 -2.43 22.83 12.09
C HIS A 223 -3.53 21.79 11.97
N PRO A 224 -3.32 20.71 11.20
CA PRO A 224 -4.32 19.68 11.01
C PRO A 224 -4.52 18.84 12.28
N ASP A 225 -5.71 18.25 12.43
CA ASP A 225 -6.01 17.28 13.49
C ASP A 225 -5.41 15.90 13.17
N ALA A 226 -5.11 15.63 11.90
CA ALA A 226 -4.49 14.40 11.43
C ALA A 226 -3.70 14.61 10.13
N VAL A 227 -2.68 13.76 9.92
CA VAL A 227 -1.93 13.68 8.65
C VAL A 227 -2.18 12.33 8.00
N GLU A 228 -2.55 12.34 6.72
CA GLU A 228 -2.50 11.20 5.83
C GLU A 228 -1.17 11.24 5.06
N LEU A 229 -0.40 10.18 5.12
CA LEU A 229 0.83 10.02 4.34
C LEU A 229 0.65 8.87 3.35
N PHE A 230 0.52 9.18 2.05
CA PHE A 230 0.34 8.20 0.99
C PHE A 230 1.43 8.33 -0.06
N LEU A 231 2.56 7.71 0.22
CA LEU A 231 3.78 7.72 -0.59
C LEU A 231 4.30 6.28 -0.76
N GLY A 232 5.21 6.12 -1.73
CA GLY A 232 5.90 4.85 -1.96
C GLY A 232 5.91 4.42 -3.42
N THR A 233 4.85 4.70 -4.18
CA THR A 233 4.71 4.27 -5.57
C THR A 233 5.82 4.81 -6.47
N ASN A 234 6.13 6.09 -6.42
CA ASN A 234 7.17 6.69 -7.27
C ASN A 234 8.60 6.31 -6.86
N GLY A 235 8.81 5.90 -5.62
CA GLY A 235 10.09 5.41 -5.12
C GLY A 235 10.34 3.92 -5.36
N LEU A 236 9.40 3.18 -5.97
CA LEU A 236 9.58 1.73 -6.23
C LEU A 236 10.68 1.41 -7.26
N ALA A 237 11.12 2.39 -8.08
CA ALA A 237 12.27 2.22 -8.95
C ALA A 237 13.59 2.13 -8.18
N GLU A 238 13.63 2.70 -6.99
CA GLU A 238 14.73 2.69 -6.04
C GLU A 238 14.74 1.38 -5.25
N ASP A 239 15.69 1.22 -4.33
CA ASP A 239 15.64 0.13 -3.37
C ASP A 239 14.43 0.33 -2.43
N PRO A 240 13.56 -0.68 -2.24
CA PRO A 240 12.39 -0.54 -1.37
C PRO A 240 12.73 -0.15 0.08
N THR A 241 13.91 -0.55 0.57
CA THR A 241 14.39 -0.18 1.91
C THR A 241 14.74 1.32 1.94
N GLU A 242 15.46 1.84 0.93
CA GLU A 242 15.78 3.26 0.83
C GLU A 242 14.51 4.11 0.71
N ASN A 243 13.54 3.66 -0.09
CA ASN A 243 12.23 4.31 -0.19
C ASN A 243 11.51 4.33 1.16
N GLY A 244 11.55 3.20 1.88
CA GLY A 244 11.01 3.08 3.24
C GLY A 244 11.70 4.02 4.24
N ASP A 245 13.03 4.09 4.22
CA ASP A 245 13.81 5.00 5.07
C ASP A 245 13.42 6.47 4.86
N ASN A 246 13.17 6.86 3.60
CA ASN A 246 12.71 8.21 3.28
C ASN A 246 11.31 8.49 3.85
N ILE A 247 10.38 7.52 3.79
CA ILE A 247 9.05 7.64 4.41
C ILE A 247 9.18 7.74 5.93
N VAL A 248 9.99 6.89 6.54
CA VAL A 248 10.27 6.89 7.99
C VAL A 248 10.83 8.25 8.45
N ALA A 249 11.71 8.87 7.65
CA ALA A 249 12.27 10.18 7.97
C ALA A 249 11.18 11.27 8.02
N ILE A 250 10.22 11.26 7.10
CA ILE A 250 9.08 12.19 7.10
C ILE A 250 8.20 11.95 8.34
N VAL A 251 7.84 10.69 8.62
CA VAL A 251 7.03 10.31 9.79
C VAL A 251 7.67 10.81 11.09
N LYS A 252 8.97 10.59 11.25
CA LYS A 252 9.70 11.00 12.46
C LYS A 252 9.78 12.52 12.63
N ASP A 253 10.01 13.28 11.57
CA ASP A 253 10.07 14.75 11.63
C ASP A 253 8.71 15.35 12.03
N ILE A 254 7.61 14.80 11.50
CA ILE A 254 6.24 15.19 11.90
C ILE A 254 6.05 14.92 13.40
N HIS A 255 6.33 13.70 13.86
CA HIS A 255 6.13 13.30 15.24
C HIS A 255 7.05 14.05 16.23
N GLU A 256 8.31 14.26 15.90
CA GLU A 256 9.25 15.03 16.75
C GLU A 256 8.76 16.46 16.98
N THR A 257 8.07 17.04 15.99
CA THR A 257 7.51 18.39 16.06
C THR A 257 6.15 18.40 16.78
N ASP A 258 5.30 17.44 16.48
CA ASP A 258 3.94 17.33 17.05
C ASP A 258 3.68 15.89 17.53
N PRO A 259 4.08 15.56 18.77
CA PRO A 259 4.01 14.19 19.29
C PRO A 259 2.60 13.63 19.50
N THR A 260 1.57 14.47 19.38
CA THR A 260 0.17 14.06 19.57
C THR A 260 -0.62 13.96 18.29
N LEU A 261 -0.03 14.36 17.16
CA LEU A 261 -0.66 14.35 15.86
C LEU A 261 -0.73 12.94 15.30
N PRO A 262 -1.91 12.36 15.08
CA PRO A 262 -2.04 11.05 14.46
C PRO A 262 -1.60 11.10 13.00
N ILE A 263 -0.81 10.09 12.59
CA ILE A 263 -0.34 9.90 11.22
C ILE A 263 -0.94 8.61 10.68
N TYR A 264 -1.73 8.73 9.62
CA TYR A 264 -2.29 7.60 8.87
C TYR A 264 -1.37 7.29 7.68
N LEU A 265 -0.55 6.26 7.82
CA LEU A 265 0.37 5.81 6.77
C LEU A 265 -0.34 4.82 5.84
N VAL A 266 -0.74 5.31 4.67
CA VAL A 266 -1.43 4.50 3.67
C VAL A 266 -0.42 3.68 2.88
N HIS A 267 -0.60 2.37 2.87
CA HIS A 267 0.23 1.46 2.09
C HIS A 267 0.09 1.73 0.59
N THR A 268 1.21 1.78 -0.13
CA THR A 268 1.17 1.86 -1.60
C THR A 268 0.50 0.62 -2.17
N ILE A 269 -0.23 0.79 -3.29
CA ILE A 269 -1.04 -0.27 -3.87
C ILE A 269 -0.28 -1.05 -4.94
N TYR A 270 -0.74 -2.27 -5.22
CA TYR A 270 -0.20 -3.12 -6.28
C TYR A 270 -0.64 -2.64 -7.67
N PRO A 271 0.23 -2.71 -8.69
CA PRO A 271 -0.11 -2.33 -10.06
C PRO A 271 -1.13 -3.29 -10.70
N ALA A 272 -1.86 -2.79 -11.72
CA ALA A 272 -2.96 -3.49 -12.35
C ALA A 272 -2.55 -4.67 -13.23
N ASN A 273 -1.57 -4.49 -14.10
CA ASN A 273 -1.31 -5.40 -15.22
C ASN A 273 0.13 -5.91 -15.27
N GLN A 274 0.38 -6.80 -16.23
CA GLN A 274 1.68 -7.45 -16.41
C GLN A 274 2.83 -6.46 -16.61
N ASP A 275 2.57 -5.34 -17.28
CA ASP A 275 3.61 -4.35 -17.55
C ASP A 275 3.94 -3.47 -16.33
N GLY A 276 3.11 -3.55 -15.29
CA GLY A 276 3.34 -2.84 -14.04
C GLY A 276 3.42 -1.32 -14.21
N ILE A 277 4.13 -0.67 -13.31
CA ILE A 277 4.33 0.78 -13.30
C ILE A 277 5.09 1.27 -14.55
N GLY A 278 5.87 0.41 -15.19
CA GLY A 278 6.64 0.75 -16.39
C GLY A 278 5.78 0.91 -17.65
N SER A 279 4.58 0.35 -17.68
CA SER A 279 3.71 0.48 -18.84
C SER A 279 2.81 1.69 -18.73
N TRP A 280 2.86 2.50 -19.74
CA TRP A 280 1.94 3.59 -19.96
C TRP A 280 0.79 3.13 -20.82
N ASN A 281 -0.30 2.78 -20.21
CA ASN A 281 -1.44 2.13 -20.83
C ASN A 281 -1.10 0.85 -21.60
N ASN A 282 -2.09 0.06 -21.94
CA ASN A 282 -1.92 -1.21 -22.66
C ASN A 282 -1.52 -1.07 -24.14
N LYS A 283 -1.00 0.06 -24.58
CA LYS A 283 -0.50 0.26 -25.95
C LYS A 283 0.94 -0.22 -26.11
N GLY A 284 1.49 -0.95 -25.16
CA GLY A 284 2.79 -1.59 -25.24
C GLY A 284 3.98 -0.63 -25.20
N GLN A 285 3.78 0.59 -24.70
CA GLN A 285 4.86 1.54 -24.54
C GLN A 285 5.31 1.54 -23.07
N ALA A 286 6.38 0.81 -22.77
CA ALA A 286 7.07 0.93 -21.49
C ALA A 286 7.72 2.31 -21.41
N LEU A 287 7.28 3.15 -20.46
CA LEU A 287 7.90 4.46 -20.23
C LEU A 287 9.25 4.33 -19.52
N TYR A 288 9.42 3.30 -18.70
CA TYR A 288 10.56 3.15 -17.79
C TYR A 288 11.24 1.79 -17.92
N GLY A 289 11.28 1.21 -19.12
CA GLY A 289 11.94 -0.07 -19.38
C GLY A 289 11.15 -1.29 -18.88
N ASP A 290 11.86 -2.31 -18.44
CA ASP A 290 11.31 -3.64 -18.17
C ASP A 290 10.79 -3.76 -16.73
N ARG A 291 9.86 -2.91 -16.32
CA ARG A 291 9.25 -2.94 -14.97
C ARG A 291 7.99 -3.81 -15.00
N TYR A 292 8.17 -5.12 -14.86
CA TYR A 292 7.09 -6.09 -14.87
C TYR A 292 6.31 -6.13 -13.55
N LYS A 293 5.04 -6.49 -13.62
CA LYS A 293 4.16 -6.61 -12.45
C LYS A 293 4.79 -7.45 -11.32
N TYR A 294 5.40 -8.58 -11.65
CA TYR A 294 6.01 -9.44 -10.65
C TYR A 294 7.11 -8.70 -9.85
N ASP A 295 7.98 -7.96 -10.52
CA ASP A 295 9.06 -7.22 -9.85
C ASP A 295 8.50 -6.08 -9.00
N GLU A 296 7.50 -5.38 -9.51
CA GLU A 296 6.85 -4.30 -8.77
C GLU A 296 6.05 -4.85 -7.57
N ASP A 297 5.33 -5.96 -7.73
CA ASP A 297 4.63 -6.63 -6.63
C ASP A 297 5.61 -7.03 -5.51
N GLN A 298 6.81 -7.54 -5.84
CA GLN A 298 7.83 -7.86 -4.84
C GLN A 298 8.34 -6.61 -4.11
N LYS A 299 8.50 -5.50 -4.81
CA LYS A 299 8.92 -4.24 -4.20
C LYS A 299 7.85 -3.64 -3.29
N VAL A 300 6.57 -3.67 -3.72
CA VAL A 300 5.44 -3.26 -2.87
C VAL A 300 5.40 -4.12 -1.62
N PHE A 301 5.44 -5.45 -1.77
CA PHE A 301 5.44 -6.39 -0.64
C PHE A 301 6.58 -6.10 0.34
N HIS A 302 7.79 -5.90 -0.18
CA HIS A 302 8.96 -5.60 0.64
C HIS A 302 8.82 -4.24 1.35
N LEU A 303 8.40 -3.20 0.65
CA LEU A 303 8.23 -1.87 1.22
C LEU A 303 7.22 -1.90 2.39
N MET A 304 6.05 -2.54 2.20
CA MET A 304 5.03 -2.63 3.23
C MET A 304 5.52 -3.40 4.45
N THR A 305 6.14 -4.55 4.24
CA THR A 305 6.72 -5.34 5.34
C THR A 305 7.81 -4.55 6.08
N TYR A 306 8.66 -3.83 5.35
CA TYR A 306 9.72 -3.02 5.94
C TYR A 306 9.15 -1.88 6.81
N LEU A 307 8.15 -1.16 6.32
CA LEU A 307 7.53 -0.05 7.05
C LEU A 307 6.84 -0.54 8.33
N GLU A 308 6.06 -1.62 8.22
CA GLU A 308 5.40 -2.22 9.38
C GLU A 308 6.42 -2.69 10.44
N GLU A 309 7.47 -3.41 10.03
CA GLU A 309 8.52 -3.85 10.95
C GLU A 309 9.28 -2.69 11.62
N THR A 310 9.51 -1.61 10.87
CA THR A 310 10.30 -0.47 11.35
C THR A 310 9.50 0.44 12.28
N LEU A 311 8.19 0.57 12.06
CA LEU A 311 7.32 1.55 12.74
C LEU A 311 6.25 0.91 13.63
N LYS A 312 6.23 -0.41 13.80
CA LYS A 312 5.18 -1.15 14.56
C LYS A 312 5.01 -0.73 16.03
N ASP A 313 6.07 -0.22 16.65
CA ASP A 313 6.06 0.19 18.06
C ASP A 313 5.68 1.67 18.26
N GLU A 314 5.35 2.38 17.17
CA GLU A 314 5.06 3.82 17.17
C GLU A 314 3.56 4.07 17.38
N ASN A 315 3.17 4.43 18.59
CA ASN A 315 1.77 4.58 19.03
C ASN A 315 1.01 5.81 18.48
N TYR A 316 1.68 6.65 17.70
CA TYR A 316 1.09 7.81 16.99
C TYR A 316 0.84 7.52 15.51
N LEU A 317 1.28 6.37 15.04
CA LEU A 317 1.18 5.95 13.64
C LEU A 317 0.13 4.85 13.51
N TYR A 318 -0.71 5.00 12.50
CA TYR A 318 -1.76 4.06 12.15
C TYR A 318 -1.55 3.60 10.71
N PHE A 319 -1.29 2.32 10.53
CA PHE A 319 -1.18 1.75 9.19
C PHE A 319 -2.55 1.59 8.54
N VAL A 320 -2.68 2.08 7.31
CA VAL A 320 -3.86 1.88 6.48
C VAL A 320 -3.53 0.83 5.42
N PRO A 321 -4.00 -0.41 5.54
CA PRO A 321 -3.56 -1.54 4.74
C PRO A 321 -4.17 -1.56 3.33
N ALA A 322 -4.14 -0.42 2.63
CA ALA A 322 -4.70 -0.25 1.29
C ALA A 322 -4.10 -1.24 0.28
N SER A 323 -2.83 -1.62 0.44
CA SER A 323 -2.16 -2.61 -0.40
C SER A 323 -2.89 -3.95 -0.50
N ILE A 324 -3.49 -4.42 0.60
CA ILE A 324 -4.21 -5.70 0.66
C ILE A 324 -5.72 -5.56 0.54
N CYS A 325 -6.25 -4.34 0.67
CA CYS A 325 -7.69 -4.04 0.61
C CYS A 325 -8.16 -3.54 -0.76
N HIS A 326 -7.26 -3.11 -1.64
CA HIS A 326 -7.57 -2.62 -2.97
C HIS A 326 -7.57 -3.77 -3.99
N ASP A 327 -8.62 -3.93 -4.82
CA ASP A 327 -8.66 -4.96 -5.89
C ASP A 327 -7.79 -4.55 -7.08
N SER A 328 -6.51 -4.94 -7.06
CA SER A 328 -5.57 -4.65 -8.14
C SER A 328 -5.92 -5.34 -9.47
N ALA A 329 -6.84 -6.29 -9.48
CA ALA A 329 -7.23 -6.99 -10.70
C ALA A 329 -8.44 -6.39 -11.42
N ASN A 330 -9.36 -5.72 -10.68
CA ASN A 330 -10.63 -5.29 -11.27
C ASN A 330 -10.96 -3.80 -11.06
N ASN A 331 -10.26 -3.10 -10.17
CA ASN A 331 -10.61 -1.72 -9.82
C ASN A 331 -9.67 -0.68 -10.47
N PHE A 332 -9.23 -0.98 -11.69
CA PHE A 332 -8.62 -0.02 -12.60
C PHE A 332 -9.56 0.25 -13.76
N ASP A 333 -9.48 1.44 -14.35
CA ASP A 333 -10.24 1.73 -15.56
C ASP A 333 -9.74 0.86 -16.71
N THR A 334 -10.67 0.34 -17.54
CA THR A 334 -10.37 -0.59 -18.63
C THR A 334 -10.77 -0.03 -20.00
N GLU A 335 -10.16 -0.56 -21.05
CA GLU A 335 -10.62 -0.40 -22.45
C GLU A 335 -10.73 -1.77 -23.11
N GLU A 336 -11.64 -1.87 -24.09
CA GLU A 336 -11.75 -3.08 -24.93
C GLU A 336 -10.72 -3.06 -26.05
N VAL A 337 -9.94 -4.13 -26.16
CA VAL A 337 -8.98 -4.35 -27.24
C VAL A 337 -9.20 -5.71 -27.89
N PRO A 338 -8.87 -5.91 -29.19
CA PRO A 338 -8.89 -7.24 -29.78
C PRO A 338 -7.96 -8.20 -29.03
N VAL A 339 -8.39 -9.44 -28.76
CA VAL A 339 -7.56 -10.46 -28.08
C VAL A 339 -6.26 -10.76 -28.83
N ASN A 340 -6.24 -10.56 -30.15
CA ASN A 340 -5.06 -10.55 -31.02
C ASN A 340 -5.38 -9.87 -32.37
N PRO A 341 -4.36 -9.52 -33.18
CA PRO A 341 -4.58 -8.81 -34.46
C PRO A 341 -5.44 -9.52 -35.50
N HIS A 342 -5.77 -10.80 -35.31
CA HIS A 342 -6.53 -11.64 -36.24
C HIS A 342 -7.87 -12.12 -35.68
N SER A 343 -8.31 -11.53 -34.57
CA SER A 343 -9.58 -11.89 -33.88
C SER A 343 -10.52 -10.69 -33.86
N ASP A 344 -11.81 -10.97 -34.06
CA ASP A 344 -12.90 -10.03 -33.80
C ASP A 344 -13.37 -10.08 -32.33
N GLU A 345 -12.79 -11.01 -31.54
CA GLU A 345 -13.07 -11.16 -30.11
C GLU A 345 -12.34 -10.07 -29.32
N MET A 346 -13.04 -9.44 -28.39
CA MET A 346 -12.53 -8.35 -27.57
C MET A 346 -12.24 -8.81 -26.15
N MET A 347 -11.26 -8.18 -25.51
CA MET A 347 -10.95 -8.35 -24.08
C MET A 347 -10.77 -6.98 -23.41
N GLU A 348 -11.13 -6.91 -22.15
CA GLU A 348 -10.87 -5.72 -21.33
C GLU A 348 -9.43 -5.74 -20.79
N VAL A 349 -8.79 -4.59 -20.88
CA VAL A 349 -7.43 -4.39 -20.38
C VAL A 349 -7.34 -3.06 -19.61
N PRO A 350 -6.56 -2.96 -18.52
CA PRO A 350 -6.38 -1.70 -17.81
C PRO A 350 -5.78 -0.62 -18.72
N THR A 351 -6.31 0.60 -18.62
CA THR A 351 -5.81 1.77 -19.36
C THR A 351 -4.63 2.42 -18.68
N ASP A 352 -4.49 2.21 -17.37
CA ASP A 352 -3.40 2.69 -16.52
C ASP A 352 -3.01 1.57 -15.55
N ALA A 353 -1.71 1.33 -15.39
CA ALA A 353 -1.21 0.28 -14.49
C ALA A 353 -1.07 0.75 -13.04
N VAL A 354 -1.12 2.06 -12.79
CA VAL A 354 -0.78 2.70 -11.51
C VAL A 354 -1.99 3.31 -10.83
N HIS A 355 -2.80 4.05 -11.57
CA HIS A 355 -3.90 4.83 -11.01
C HIS A 355 -5.21 4.04 -11.10
N PRO A 356 -5.81 3.69 -9.96
CA PRO A 356 -7.09 2.99 -9.94
C PRO A 356 -8.22 3.78 -10.60
N GLY A 357 -9.25 3.08 -11.02
CA GLY A 357 -10.54 3.66 -11.29
C GLY A 357 -11.24 4.11 -9.98
N ARG A 358 -12.40 4.76 -10.13
CA ARG A 358 -13.17 5.31 -8.99
C ARG A 358 -13.37 4.27 -7.88
N ALA A 359 -13.79 3.05 -8.22
CA ALA A 359 -14.05 2.01 -7.23
C ALA A 359 -12.81 1.61 -6.40
N GLY A 360 -11.61 1.67 -7.00
CA GLY A 360 -10.37 1.41 -6.27
C GLY A 360 -10.05 2.51 -5.26
N TYR A 361 -10.25 3.77 -5.64
CA TYR A 361 -10.09 4.89 -4.71
C TYR A 361 -11.12 4.88 -3.58
N GLU A 362 -12.35 4.45 -3.85
CA GLU A 362 -13.38 4.26 -2.81
C GLU A 362 -12.99 3.15 -1.82
N GLN A 363 -12.37 2.04 -2.28
CA GLN A 363 -11.83 1.01 -1.38
C GLN A 363 -10.70 1.55 -0.48
N ILE A 364 -9.82 2.38 -1.02
CA ILE A 364 -8.75 3.03 -0.23
C ILE A 364 -9.37 3.94 0.83
N ALA A 365 -10.39 4.72 0.47
CA ALA A 365 -11.12 5.58 1.41
C ALA A 365 -11.83 4.78 2.51
N ASP A 366 -12.51 3.69 2.17
CA ASP A 366 -13.17 2.80 3.12
C ASP A 366 -12.17 2.21 4.13
N CYS A 367 -10.98 1.85 3.65
CA CYS A 367 -9.88 1.35 4.48
C CYS A 367 -9.36 2.44 5.43
N LEU A 368 -9.07 3.64 4.91
CA LEU A 368 -8.62 4.78 5.71
C LEU A 368 -9.67 5.17 6.77
N TYR A 369 -10.94 5.27 6.36
CA TYR A 369 -12.03 5.59 7.29
C TYR A 369 -12.16 4.57 8.42
N SER A 370 -12.07 3.29 8.10
CA SER A 370 -12.13 2.23 9.11
C SER A 370 -11.00 2.34 10.14
N VAL A 371 -9.79 2.72 9.72
CA VAL A 371 -8.66 2.97 10.63
C VAL A 371 -8.87 4.26 11.46
N ILE A 372 -9.50 5.29 10.89
CA ILE A 372 -9.84 6.53 11.62
C ILE A 372 -10.88 6.25 12.72
N CYS A 373 -11.80 5.30 12.49
CA CYS A 373 -12.81 4.91 13.49
C CYS A 373 -12.24 4.10 14.65
N GLY A 374 -11.14 3.37 14.44
CA GLY A 374 -10.48 2.52 15.45
C GLY A 374 -9.56 3.26 16.35
#